data_5f15143183ee9e9417d93496dfb60afb
#
_entry.id   5f15143183ee9e9417d93496dfb60afb
#
_cell.length_a   1.000
_cell.length_b   1.000
_cell.length_c   1.000
_cell.angle_alpha   90.00
_cell.angle_beta   90.00
_cell.angle_gamma   90.00
#
_symmetry.space_group_name_H-M   'P 1'
#
loop_
_entity.id
_entity.type
_entity.pdbx_description
1 polymer ?
#
loop_
_entity_poly.entity_id
_entity_poly.type
_entity_poly.pdbx_seq_one_letter_code
_entity_poly.pdbx_strand_id
1 'polypeptide(L)'
;MARSKQHKKPRIADQVDPHELYQESVQGVEFELDFVADTFRAIRGRAPSTIREDFCGTALSACEWVQRDRGNRAVGVDIDPDVLAWGYEHNVAPLTPSQKQRIELLPEDVLEVDAGRFDVVQAFNFSYWFFQERATMKRYFERVHDALVDDGIAFFDAFGGYEAHRCQKEKSELDGFTYIWEQAAYNPLSAEMICFIHFRFPDGSRLDRAFSYNWRLWGAKELRELLAEAGFARTRLYVQAFDDDTDEPIDRFDETEEIPDYASFIAYIVAEK
;
A
#
# COMPACT_ATOMS: atom_id res chain seq x y z
N MET A 1 10.61 25.49 -51.47
CA MET A 1 11.45 24.89 -50.40
C MET A 1 10.55 24.22 -49.39
N ALA A 2 10.44 22.89 -49.39
CA ALA A 2 9.64 22.13 -48.48
C ALA A 2 10.42 22.02 -47.15
N ARG A 3 9.87 22.53 -46.05
CA ARG A 3 10.40 22.31 -44.70
C ARG A 3 10.24 20.84 -44.38
N SER A 4 11.35 20.11 -44.25
CA SER A 4 11.38 18.75 -43.72
C SER A 4 10.77 18.76 -42.33
N LYS A 5 9.67 18.03 -42.11
CA LYS A 5 9.17 17.71 -40.76
C LYS A 5 10.22 16.82 -40.12
N GLN A 6 11.04 17.39 -39.23
CA GLN A 6 11.85 16.61 -38.31
C GLN A 6 10.86 15.77 -37.47
N HIS A 7 10.85 14.45 -37.63
CA HIS A 7 10.22 13.54 -36.71
C HIS A 7 10.96 13.69 -35.36
N LYS A 8 10.35 14.37 -34.39
CA LYS A 8 10.83 14.36 -33.04
C LYS A 8 10.84 12.89 -32.59
N LYS A 9 11.97 12.41 -32.03
CA LYS A 9 11.99 11.12 -31.35
C LYS A 9 10.86 11.10 -30.30
N PRO A 10 10.09 10.01 -30.20
CA PRO A 10 9.09 9.88 -29.14
C PRO A 10 9.79 10.02 -27.78
N ARG A 11 9.16 10.75 -26.86
CA ARG A 11 9.69 10.94 -25.49
C ARG A 11 9.49 9.65 -24.71
N ILE A 12 10.35 9.38 -23.73
CA ILE A 12 10.22 8.21 -22.86
C ILE A 12 8.87 8.24 -22.14
N ALA A 13 8.47 9.39 -21.58
CA ALA A 13 7.18 9.57 -20.90
C ALA A 13 5.94 9.22 -21.76
N ASP A 14 6.05 9.23 -23.09
CA ASP A 14 4.93 8.89 -23.99
C ASP A 14 4.85 7.36 -24.28
N GLN A 15 5.79 6.56 -23.76
CA GLN A 15 5.97 5.13 -24.08
C GLN A 15 5.94 4.21 -22.87
N VAL A 16 5.93 4.77 -21.66
CA VAL A 16 5.95 4.03 -20.40
C VAL A 16 4.56 3.93 -19.81
N ASP A 17 4.31 2.86 -19.07
CA ASP A 17 3.07 2.65 -18.32
C ASP A 17 3.25 3.17 -16.88
N PRO A 18 2.36 4.05 -16.40
CA PRO A 18 2.44 4.54 -15.02
C PRO A 18 2.31 3.45 -13.96
N HIS A 19 1.54 2.37 -14.21
CA HIS A 19 1.37 1.28 -13.25
C HIS A 19 2.64 0.44 -13.10
N GLU A 20 3.37 0.19 -14.20
CA GLU A 20 4.68 -0.47 -14.13
C GLU A 20 5.66 0.35 -13.28
N LEU A 21 5.74 1.67 -13.52
CA LEU A 21 6.59 2.56 -12.75
C LEU A 21 6.19 2.62 -11.26
N TYR A 22 4.89 2.57 -10.97
CA TYR A 22 4.38 2.53 -9.61
C TYR A 22 4.80 1.24 -8.88
N GLN A 23 4.62 0.08 -9.51
CA GLN A 23 5.04 -1.20 -8.94
C GLN A 23 6.54 -1.20 -8.62
N GLU A 24 7.36 -0.69 -9.53
CA GLU A 24 8.81 -0.65 -9.38
C GLU A 24 9.28 0.31 -8.27
N SER A 25 8.56 1.42 -8.07
CA SER A 25 9.00 2.49 -7.15
C SER A 25 8.36 2.48 -5.77
N VAL A 26 7.19 1.86 -5.61
CA VAL A 26 6.36 2.01 -4.39
C VAL A 26 6.10 0.67 -3.71
N GLN A 27 5.95 -0.43 -4.49
CA GLN A 27 5.48 -1.70 -3.95
C GLN A 27 6.63 -2.63 -3.55
N GLY A 28 6.93 -2.69 -2.25
CA GLY A 28 7.87 -3.64 -1.65
C GLY A 28 7.24 -5.01 -1.33
N VAL A 29 6.52 -5.59 -2.30
CA VAL A 29 5.59 -6.72 -2.09
C VAL A 29 6.25 -7.94 -1.43
N GLU A 30 7.47 -8.29 -1.81
CA GLU A 30 8.18 -9.45 -1.22
C GLU A 30 8.39 -9.25 0.28
N PHE A 31 8.93 -8.09 0.65
CA PHE A 31 9.17 -7.73 2.03
C PHE A 31 7.88 -7.65 2.85
N GLU A 32 6.85 -6.98 2.32
CA GLU A 32 5.56 -6.81 2.98
C GLU A 32 4.89 -8.16 3.28
N LEU A 33 4.88 -9.07 2.31
CA LEU A 33 4.31 -10.41 2.49
C LEU A 33 5.15 -11.31 3.39
N ASP A 34 6.48 -11.14 3.45
CA ASP A 34 7.32 -11.81 4.43
C ASP A 34 7.00 -11.31 5.84
N PHE A 35 6.90 -10.00 6.02
CA PHE A 35 6.50 -9.40 7.30
C PHE A 35 5.12 -9.90 7.74
N VAL A 36 4.12 -9.92 6.86
CA VAL A 36 2.77 -10.42 7.13
C VAL A 36 2.79 -11.89 7.55
N ALA A 37 3.47 -12.75 6.78
CA ALA A 37 3.50 -14.19 7.02
C ALA A 37 4.24 -14.53 8.33
N ASP A 38 5.37 -13.88 8.58
CA ASP A 38 6.21 -14.15 9.76
C ASP A 38 5.57 -13.60 11.02
N THR A 39 4.99 -12.38 10.97
CA THR A 39 4.27 -11.78 12.10
C THR A 39 3.04 -12.60 12.44
N PHE A 40 2.23 -13.00 11.45
CA PHE A 40 1.08 -13.88 11.68
C PHE A 40 1.51 -15.18 12.33
N ARG A 41 2.57 -15.84 11.80
CA ARG A 41 3.09 -17.09 12.36
C ARG A 41 3.60 -16.93 13.80
N ALA A 42 4.29 -15.82 14.07
CA ALA A 42 4.79 -15.54 15.43
C ALA A 42 3.65 -15.36 16.43
N ILE A 43 2.55 -14.72 16.03
CA ILE A 43 1.39 -14.47 16.89
C ILE A 43 0.50 -15.71 17.04
N ARG A 44 0.24 -16.44 15.95
CA ARG A 44 -0.77 -17.55 15.91
C ARG A 44 -0.17 -18.95 15.96
N GLY A 45 1.14 -19.12 15.78
CA GLY A 45 1.79 -20.43 15.77
C GLY A 45 1.49 -21.29 14.53
N ARG A 46 0.82 -20.71 13.52
CA ARG A 46 0.51 -21.33 12.21
C ARG A 46 0.78 -20.33 11.09
N ALA A 47 0.99 -20.84 9.89
CA ALA A 47 1.06 -19.97 8.71
C ALA A 47 -0.33 -19.49 8.29
N PRO A 48 -0.48 -18.25 7.79
CA PRO A 48 -1.69 -17.82 7.10
C PRO A 48 -1.76 -18.48 5.72
N SER A 49 -2.96 -18.70 5.20
CA SER A 49 -3.16 -19.27 3.86
C SER A 49 -4.07 -18.43 2.98
N THR A 50 -4.94 -17.62 3.57
CA THR A 50 -5.89 -16.80 2.84
C THR A 50 -5.67 -15.33 3.16
N ILE A 51 -5.54 -14.51 2.10
CA ILE A 51 -5.45 -13.06 2.27
C ILE A 51 -6.54 -12.33 1.47
N ARG A 52 -7.00 -11.20 1.99
CA ARG A 52 -7.71 -10.17 1.24
C ARG A 52 -6.86 -8.91 1.23
N GLU A 53 -6.58 -8.42 0.03
CA GLU A 53 -5.89 -7.15 -0.20
C GLU A 53 -6.94 -6.09 -0.54
N ASP A 54 -7.18 -5.16 0.38
CA ASP A 54 -8.07 -4.02 0.14
C ASP A 54 -7.30 -2.91 -0.57
N PHE A 55 -7.96 -2.21 -1.51
CA PHE A 55 -7.34 -1.22 -2.40
C PHE A 55 -6.19 -1.84 -3.21
N CYS A 56 -6.42 -3.02 -3.75
CA CYS A 56 -5.37 -3.84 -4.33
C CYS A 56 -4.76 -3.26 -5.61
N GLY A 57 -5.38 -2.27 -6.24
CA GLY A 57 -4.90 -1.67 -7.47
C GLY A 57 -4.62 -2.72 -8.55
N THR A 58 -3.34 -2.87 -8.89
CA THR A 58 -2.89 -3.86 -9.88
C THR A 58 -2.83 -5.30 -9.36
N ALA A 59 -3.16 -5.54 -8.09
CA ALA A 59 -3.17 -6.85 -7.42
C ALA A 59 -1.81 -7.58 -7.43
N LEU A 60 -0.70 -6.84 -7.43
CA LEU A 60 0.64 -7.42 -7.44
C LEU A 60 0.88 -8.27 -6.19
N SER A 61 0.50 -7.78 -5.00
CA SER A 61 0.64 -8.48 -3.73
C SER A 61 -0.21 -9.77 -3.70
N ALA A 62 -1.47 -9.70 -4.14
CA ALA A 62 -2.33 -10.88 -4.24
C ALA A 62 -1.77 -11.94 -5.21
N CYS A 63 -1.14 -11.52 -6.32
CA CYS A 63 -0.48 -12.41 -7.27
C CYS A 63 0.76 -13.07 -6.67
N GLU A 64 1.61 -12.30 -6.00
CA GLU A 64 2.80 -12.82 -5.30
C GLU A 64 2.39 -13.83 -4.22
N TRP A 65 1.33 -13.54 -3.44
CA TRP A 65 0.85 -14.44 -2.40
C TRP A 65 0.51 -15.85 -2.92
N VAL A 66 -0.21 -15.95 -4.03
CA VAL A 66 -0.59 -17.26 -4.60
C VAL A 66 0.57 -18.00 -5.25
N GLN A 67 1.70 -17.35 -5.49
CA GLN A 67 2.91 -17.96 -6.00
C GLN A 67 3.76 -18.61 -4.90
N ARG A 68 3.71 -18.08 -3.67
CA ARG A 68 4.53 -18.51 -2.54
C ARG A 68 4.23 -19.94 -2.04
N ASP A 69 2.96 -20.33 -2.03
CA ASP A 69 2.57 -21.68 -1.62
C ASP A 69 1.33 -22.19 -2.39
N ARG A 70 1.23 -23.52 -2.54
CA ARG A 70 0.12 -24.17 -3.25
C ARG A 70 -1.22 -24.09 -2.50
N GLY A 71 -1.18 -23.90 -1.19
CA GLY A 71 -2.34 -23.70 -0.33
C GLY A 71 -2.86 -22.27 -0.30
N ASN A 72 -2.03 -21.32 -0.71
CA ASN A 72 -2.35 -19.90 -0.62
C ASN A 72 -3.47 -19.49 -1.59
N ARG A 73 -4.41 -18.67 -1.08
CA ARG A 73 -5.49 -18.04 -1.82
C ARG A 73 -5.49 -16.55 -1.56
N ALA A 74 -5.88 -15.75 -2.54
CA ALA A 74 -5.97 -14.31 -2.43
C ALA A 74 -7.26 -13.77 -3.05
N VAL A 75 -7.78 -12.71 -2.44
CA VAL A 75 -8.81 -11.85 -3.03
C VAL A 75 -8.26 -10.44 -3.04
N GLY A 76 -8.24 -9.80 -4.21
CA GLY A 76 -7.95 -8.38 -4.37
C GLY A 76 -9.26 -7.61 -4.53
N VAL A 77 -9.43 -6.53 -3.77
CA VAL A 77 -10.61 -5.66 -3.85
C VAL A 77 -10.16 -4.26 -4.22
N ASP A 78 -10.70 -3.72 -5.30
CA ASP A 78 -10.51 -2.33 -5.69
C ASP A 78 -11.78 -1.82 -6.39
N ILE A 79 -12.10 -0.55 -6.17
CA ILE A 79 -13.29 0.05 -6.76
C ILE A 79 -13.10 0.44 -8.23
N ASP A 80 -11.85 0.55 -8.69
CA ASP A 80 -11.51 0.96 -10.05
C ASP A 80 -11.39 -0.27 -10.98
N PRO A 81 -12.38 -0.51 -11.86
CA PRO A 81 -12.35 -1.66 -12.77
C PRO A 81 -11.25 -1.56 -13.82
N ASP A 82 -10.77 -0.36 -14.16
CA ASP A 82 -9.74 -0.19 -15.18
C ASP A 82 -8.37 -0.61 -14.64
N VAL A 83 -8.06 -0.27 -13.38
CA VAL A 83 -6.82 -0.73 -12.74
C VAL A 83 -6.82 -2.24 -12.50
N LEU A 84 -7.99 -2.81 -12.13
CA LEU A 84 -8.12 -4.26 -12.01
C LEU A 84 -7.96 -4.98 -13.36
N ALA A 85 -8.49 -4.41 -14.44
CA ALA A 85 -8.32 -4.97 -15.78
C ALA A 85 -6.85 -4.96 -16.19
N TRP A 86 -6.14 -3.87 -15.93
CA TRP A 86 -4.70 -3.77 -16.13
C TRP A 86 -3.94 -4.82 -15.31
N GLY A 87 -4.25 -4.92 -14.02
CA GLY A 87 -3.65 -5.91 -13.11
C GLY A 87 -3.93 -7.35 -13.56
N TYR A 88 -5.12 -7.61 -14.07
CA TYR A 88 -5.44 -8.93 -14.64
C TYR A 88 -4.54 -9.25 -15.84
N GLU A 89 -4.38 -8.31 -16.78
CA GLU A 89 -3.58 -8.51 -17.99
C GLU A 89 -2.09 -8.70 -17.67
N HIS A 90 -1.53 -7.89 -16.77
CA HIS A 90 -0.10 -7.81 -16.53
C HIS A 90 0.38 -8.72 -15.39
N ASN A 91 -0.42 -8.91 -14.33
CA ASN A 91 -0.01 -9.65 -13.15
C ASN A 91 -0.70 -11.02 -13.03
N VAL A 92 -2.03 -11.12 -13.31
CA VAL A 92 -2.77 -12.37 -13.18
C VAL A 92 -2.60 -13.26 -14.41
N ALA A 93 -2.66 -12.70 -15.63
CA ALA A 93 -2.58 -13.49 -16.85
C ALA A 93 -1.27 -14.29 -17.01
N PRO A 94 -0.11 -13.83 -16.53
CA PRO A 94 1.13 -14.62 -16.53
C PRO A 94 1.16 -15.80 -15.57
N LEU A 95 0.29 -15.83 -14.54
CA LEU A 95 0.24 -16.90 -13.54
C LEU A 95 -0.10 -18.27 -14.19
N THR A 96 0.35 -19.34 -13.56
CA THR A 96 -0.03 -20.70 -13.97
C THR A 96 -1.52 -20.94 -13.78
N PRO A 97 -2.15 -21.89 -14.51
CA PRO A 97 -3.56 -22.22 -14.36
C PRO A 97 -3.97 -22.54 -12.91
N SER A 98 -3.10 -23.20 -12.15
CA SER A 98 -3.35 -23.53 -10.74
C SER A 98 -3.32 -22.31 -9.83
N GLN A 99 -2.45 -21.33 -10.10
CA GLN A 99 -2.40 -20.07 -9.34
C GLN A 99 -3.62 -19.20 -9.65
N LYS A 100 -4.02 -19.09 -10.93
CA LYS A 100 -5.23 -18.35 -11.36
C LYS A 100 -6.52 -18.85 -10.70
N GLN A 101 -6.61 -20.12 -10.37
CA GLN A 101 -7.77 -20.68 -9.65
C GLN A 101 -7.82 -20.28 -8.17
N ARG A 102 -6.77 -19.64 -7.66
CA ARG A 102 -6.62 -19.31 -6.26
C ARG A 102 -6.57 -17.78 -5.99
N ILE A 103 -6.76 -16.99 -7.05
CA ILE A 103 -6.88 -15.54 -6.97
C ILE A 103 -8.22 -15.09 -7.56
N GLU A 104 -8.84 -14.13 -6.92
CA GLU A 104 -10.05 -13.46 -7.37
C GLU A 104 -9.87 -11.95 -7.26
N LEU A 105 -10.32 -11.19 -8.26
CA LEU A 105 -10.31 -9.73 -8.25
C LEU A 105 -11.76 -9.24 -8.27
N LEU A 106 -12.12 -8.40 -7.30
CA LEU A 106 -13.48 -7.90 -7.11
C LEU A 106 -13.51 -6.38 -7.35
N PRO A 107 -14.24 -5.92 -8.39
CA PRO A 107 -14.46 -4.49 -8.63
C PRO A 107 -15.55 -3.94 -7.68
N GLU A 108 -15.26 -3.92 -6.39
CA GLU A 108 -16.22 -3.58 -5.33
C GLU A 108 -15.65 -2.57 -4.34
N ASP A 109 -16.56 -1.88 -3.63
CA ASP A 109 -16.19 -0.99 -2.52
C ASP A 109 -15.83 -1.84 -1.29
N VAL A 110 -14.66 -1.60 -0.71
CA VAL A 110 -14.18 -2.28 0.52
C VAL A 110 -15.13 -2.08 1.72
N LEU A 111 -15.99 -1.05 1.69
CA LEU A 111 -17.02 -0.82 2.70
C LEU A 111 -18.24 -1.73 2.55
N GLU A 112 -18.45 -2.35 1.38
CA GLU A 112 -19.65 -3.14 1.06
C GLU A 112 -19.35 -4.59 0.72
N VAL A 113 -18.13 -4.90 0.25
CA VAL A 113 -17.74 -6.21 -0.24
C VAL A 113 -17.96 -7.32 0.79
N ASP A 114 -18.52 -8.44 0.33
CA ASP A 114 -18.64 -9.70 1.10
C ASP A 114 -17.95 -10.83 0.34
N ALA A 115 -16.65 -10.96 0.53
CA ALA A 115 -15.79 -11.97 -0.09
C ALA A 115 -15.51 -13.18 0.82
N GLY A 116 -16.20 -13.30 1.95
CA GLY A 116 -15.97 -14.31 2.95
C GLY A 116 -14.98 -13.92 4.04
N ARG A 117 -14.32 -14.92 4.66
CA ARG A 117 -13.41 -14.70 5.78
C ARG A 117 -11.99 -15.16 5.47
N PHE A 118 -11.01 -14.40 5.96
CA PHE A 118 -9.60 -14.55 5.64
C PHE A 118 -8.75 -14.67 6.91
N ASP A 119 -7.61 -15.34 6.80
CA ASP A 119 -6.56 -15.30 7.84
C ASP A 119 -6.01 -13.88 7.99
N VAL A 120 -5.83 -13.21 6.85
CA VAL A 120 -5.26 -11.87 6.77
C VAL A 120 -6.14 -10.96 5.92
N VAL A 121 -6.36 -9.72 6.40
CA VAL A 121 -6.78 -8.59 5.57
C VAL A 121 -5.68 -7.54 5.65
N GLN A 122 -5.23 -7.05 4.49
CA GLN A 122 -4.19 -6.02 4.43
C GLN A 122 -4.63 -4.83 3.58
N ALA A 123 -4.19 -3.64 3.98
CA ALA A 123 -4.31 -2.41 3.20
C ALA A 123 -3.03 -1.60 3.38
N PHE A 124 -2.19 -1.57 2.34
CA PHE A 124 -0.89 -0.92 2.34
C PHE A 124 -0.84 0.30 1.43
N ASN A 125 0.31 0.96 1.40
CA ASN A 125 0.56 2.22 0.68
C ASN A 125 -0.42 3.33 1.11
N PHE A 126 -0.80 3.34 2.39
CA PHE A 126 -1.69 4.31 3.01
C PHE A 126 -3.04 4.46 2.30
N SER A 127 -3.45 3.47 1.51
CA SER A 127 -4.62 3.55 0.63
C SER A 127 -5.91 3.84 1.40
N TYR A 128 -6.09 3.27 2.60
CA TYR A 128 -7.26 3.49 3.45
C TYR A 128 -7.34 4.93 4.03
N TRP A 129 -6.27 5.74 3.93
CA TRP A 129 -6.27 7.16 4.34
C TRP A 129 -7.14 8.04 3.44
N PHE A 130 -7.63 7.48 2.33
CA PHE A 130 -8.70 8.07 1.53
C PHE A 130 -9.97 8.30 2.36
N PHE A 131 -10.21 7.50 3.39
CA PHE A 131 -11.29 7.72 4.35
C PHE A 131 -10.91 8.84 5.33
N GLN A 132 -11.37 10.05 5.04
CA GLN A 132 -11.02 11.24 5.83
C GLN A 132 -11.88 11.39 7.08
N GLU A 133 -13.13 10.89 7.04
CA GLU A 133 -14.06 10.97 8.15
C GLU A 133 -13.87 9.83 9.14
N ARG A 134 -13.77 10.17 10.44
CA ARG A 134 -13.60 9.20 11.53
C ARG A 134 -14.64 8.07 11.51
N ALA A 135 -15.91 8.44 11.23
CA ALA A 135 -17.01 7.48 11.17
C ALA A 135 -16.84 6.48 10.01
N THR A 136 -16.37 6.94 8.85
CA THR A 136 -16.10 6.09 7.69
C THR A 136 -14.90 5.18 7.94
N MET A 137 -13.82 5.69 8.53
CA MET A 137 -12.66 4.89 8.91
C MET A 137 -13.03 3.79 9.90
N LYS A 138 -13.83 4.13 10.94
CA LYS A 138 -14.33 3.14 11.90
C LYS A 138 -15.17 2.06 11.21
N ARG A 139 -16.11 2.45 10.33
CA ARG A 139 -16.92 1.51 9.56
C ARG A 139 -16.04 0.60 8.69
N TYR A 140 -15.00 1.14 8.07
CA TYR A 140 -14.04 0.32 7.31
C TYR A 140 -13.37 -0.72 8.21
N PHE A 141 -12.88 -0.35 9.38
CA PHE A 141 -12.27 -1.28 10.31
C PHE A 141 -13.26 -2.33 10.85
N GLU A 142 -14.54 -1.99 11.05
CA GLU A 142 -15.60 -2.95 11.36
C GLU A 142 -15.78 -3.98 10.22
N ARG A 143 -15.77 -3.51 8.95
CA ARG A 143 -15.84 -4.42 7.79
C ARG A 143 -14.62 -5.33 7.68
N VAL A 144 -13.43 -4.80 7.96
CA VAL A 144 -12.19 -5.61 8.02
C VAL A 144 -12.28 -6.66 9.13
N HIS A 145 -12.71 -6.26 10.33
CA HIS A 145 -12.90 -7.18 11.46
C HIS A 145 -13.87 -8.32 11.10
N ASP A 146 -15.00 -8.02 10.46
CA ASP A 146 -15.98 -9.03 10.06
C ASP A 146 -15.45 -10.00 9.00
N ALA A 147 -14.57 -9.51 8.12
CA ALA A 147 -13.94 -10.31 7.07
C ALA A 147 -12.78 -11.20 7.56
N LEU A 148 -12.40 -11.13 8.82
CA LEU A 148 -11.39 -12.02 9.40
C LEU A 148 -12.02 -13.28 9.99
N VAL A 149 -11.29 -14.40 9.93
CA VAL A 149 -11.56 -15.58 10.74
C VAL A 149 -11.34 -15.27 12.23
N ASP A 150 -11.78 -16.12 13.16
CA ASP A 150 -11.75 -15.84 14.59
C ASP A 150 -10.32 -15.59 15.16
N ASP A 151 -9.29 -16.17 14.55
CA ASP A 151 -7.88 -15.92 14.86
C ASP A 151 -7.18 -15.10 13.77
N GLY A 152 -7.92 -14.37 12.95
CA GLY A 152 -7.39 -13.54 11.87
C GLY A 152 -6.66 -12.30 12.36
N ILE A 153 -5.85 -11.72 11.47
CA ILE A 153 -5.07 -10.51 11.73
C ILE A 153 -5.21 -9.54 10.57
N ALA A 154 -5.45 -8.26 10.86
CA ALA A 154 -5.39 -7.19 9.88
C ALA A 154 -4.04 -6.45 9.94
N PHE A 155 -3.55 -6.01 8.76
CA PHE A 155 -2.30 -5.29 8.60
C PHE A 155 -2.53 -3.97 7.86
N PHE A 156 -2.04 -2.90 8.44
CA PHE A 156 -2.13 -1.55 7.87
C PHE A 156 -0.78 -0.87 8.00
N ASP A 157 -0.42 -0.06 7.03
CA ASP A 157 0.73 0.82 7.17
C ASP A 157 0.32 2.23 7.63
N ALA A 158 1.25 2.95 8.21
CA ALA A 158 1.10 4.34 8.59
C ALA A 158 2.45 5.04 8.52
N PHE A 159 2.46 6.33 8.25
CA PHE A 159 3.65 7.15 8.44
C PHE A 159 3.40 8.29 9.42
N GLY A 160 4.46 8.81 9.99
CA GLY A 160 4.39 9.92 10.93
C GLY A 160 5.74 10.61 11.08
N GLY A 161 5.89 11.34 12.18
CA GLY A 161 7.04 12.19 12.46
C GLY A 161 6.74 13.67 12.27
N TYR A 162 7.68 14.55 12.70
CA TYR A 162 7.41 15.98 12.65
C TYR A 162 7.42 16.56 11.21
N GLU A 163 8.01 15.86 10.23
CA GLU A 163 7.99 16.27 8.84
C GLU A 163 6.73 15.79 8.07
N ALA A 164 5.97 14.84 8.61
CA ALA A 164 4.72 14.39 8.00
C ALA A 164 3.69 15.52 7.75
N HIS A 165 3.82 16.63 8.47
CA HIS A 165 2.97 17.83 8.35
C HIS A 165 3.49 18.88 7.37
N ARG A 166 4.61 18.64 6.68
CA ARG A 166 5.29 19.64 5.84
C ARG A 166 5.04 19.40 4.38
N CYS A 167 4.81 20.48 3.64
CA CYS A 167 4.87 20.42 2.17
C CYS A 167 6.32 20.20 1.74
N GLN A 168 6.57 19.11 1.03
CA GLN A 168 7.92 18.71 0.63
C GLN A 168 7.90 17.86 -0.63
N LYS A 169 9.10 17.68 -1.21
CA LYS A 169 9.32 16.75 -2.33
C LYS A 169 10.52 15.89 -2.02
N GLU A 170 10.32 14.60 -2.12
CA GLU A 170 11.37 13.59 -2.01
C GLU A 170 11.64 12.98 -3.37
N LYS A 171 12.88 12.55 -3.61
CA LYS A 171 13.31 11.99 -4.87
C LYS A 171 14.12 10.75 -4.63
N SER A 172 13.80 9.71 -5.39
CA SER A 172 14.56 8.47 -5.44
C SER A 172 14.97 8.19 -6.88
N GLU A 173 16.27 8.02 -7.09
CA GLU A 173 16.79 7.65 -8.42
C GLU A 173 16.68 6.12 -8.57
N LEU A 174 15.96 5.68 -9.59
CA LEU A 174 15.75 4.28 -9.94
C LEU A 174 16.39 3.98 -11.31
N ASP A 175 16.38 2.71 -11.74
CA ASP A 175 16.94 2.36 -13.03
C ASP A 175 16.07 2.93 -14.17
N GLY A 176 16.62 3.90 -14.87
CA GLY A 176 15.97 4.53 -16.02
C GLY A 176 15.02 5.69 -15.71
N PHE A 177 14.71 6.00 -14.46
CA PHE A 177 13.87 7.15 -14.10
C PHE A 177 14.11 7.66 -12.66
N THR A 178 13.61 8.86 -12.38
CA THR A 178 13.53 9.42 -11.02
C THR A 178 12.09 9.37 -10.55
N TYR A 179 11.80 8.68 -9.46
CA TYR A 179 10.55 8.77 -8.72
C TYR A 179 10.53 10.06 -7.88
N ILE A 180 9.41 10.76 -7.84
CA ILE A 180 9.25 11.98 -7.06
C ILE A 180 7.93 11.90 -6.29
N TRP A 181 8.02 11.80 -4.96
CA TRP A 181 6.91 12.02 -4.05
C TRP A 181 6.77 13.51 -3.74
N GLU A 182 5.57 14.05 -3.88
CA GLU A 182 5.25 15.43 -3.51
C GLU A 182 4.09 15.47 -2.52
N GLN A 183 4.36 15.94 -1.31
CA GLN A 183 3.34 16.39 -0.37
C GLN A 183 3.07 17.88 -0.66
N ALA A 184 2.06 18.14 -1.51
CA ALA A 184 1.84 19.46 -2.12
C ALA A 184 1.06 20.41 -1.20
N ALA A 185 0.19 19.88 -0.33
CA ALA A 185 -0.59 20.65 0.63
C ALA A 185 -0.85 19.85 1.90
N TYR A 186 -0.95 20.56 3.02
CA TYR A 186 -1.40 20.03 4.31
C TYR A 186 -2.24 21.11 5.02
N ASN A 187 -3.42 20.71 5.50
CA ASN A 187 -4.29 21.57 6.29
C ASN A 187 -4.21 21.17 7.78
N PRO A 188 -3.58 21.97 8.66
CA PRO A 188 -3.40 21.60 10.06
C PRO A 188 -4.69 21.58 10.90
N LEU A 189 -5.81 22.10 10.38
CA LEU A 189 -7.08 22.08 11.08
C LEU A 189 -7.87 20.79 10.84
N SER A 190 -7.77 20.22 9.64
CA SER A 190 -8.46 18.98 9.23
C SER A 190 -7.54 17.78 9.10
N ALA A 191 -6.23 17.99 9.12
CA ALA A 191 -5.19 17.03 8.78
C ALA A 191 -5.28 16.48 7.33
N GLU A 192 -6.08 17.12 6.47
CA GLU A 192 -6.14 16.78 5.04
C GLU A 192 -4.82 17.12 4.34
N MET A 193 -4.42 16.24 3.44
CA MET A 193 -3.20 16.39 2.67
C MET A 193 -3.43 16.02 1.21
N ILE A 194 -2.75 16.74 0.31
CA ILE A 194 -2.74 16.46 -1.11
C ILE A 194 -1.33 16.01 -1.50
N CYS A 195 -1.24 14.81 -2.07
CA CYS A 195 0.01 14.22 -2.48
C CYS A 195 -0.02 13.82 -3.95
N PHE A 196 1.15 13.84 -4.58
CA PHE A 196 1.33 13.45 -5.97
C PHE A 196 2.56 12.56 -6.12
N ILE A 197 2.49 11.64 -7.08
CA ILE A 197 3.64 10.93 -7.63
C ILE A 197 3.93 11.48 -9.02
N HIS A 198 5.21 11.74 -9.29
CA HIS A 198 5.69 12.15 -10.59
C HIS A 198 6.87 11.27 -11.00
N PHE A 199 7.08 11.12 -12.29
CA PHE A 199 8.25 10.45 -12.85
C PHE A 199 9.00 11.36 -13.79
N ARG A 200 10.34 11.36 -13.71
CA ARG A 200 11.21 12.11 -14.59
C ARG A 200 12.19 11.16 -15.27
N PHE A 201 12.40 11.35 -16.57
CA PHE A 201 13.23 10.48 -17.42
C PHE A 201 14.52 11.16 -17.86
N PRO A 202 15.57 10.37 -18.24
CA PRO A 202 16.87 10.91 -18.68
C PRO A 202 16.81 11.83 -19.90
N ASP A 203 15.80 11.66 -20.78
CA ASP A 203 15.58 12.52 -21.94
C ASP A 203 14.94 13.88 -21.59
N GLY A 204 14.70 14.13 -20.28
CA GLY A 204 14.06 15.32 -19.75
C GLY A 204 12.53 15.32 -19.82
N SER A 205 11.92 14.26 -20.35
CA SER A 205 10.46 14.10 -20.33
C SER A 205 9.96 13.73 -18.92
N ARG A 206 8.67 13.94 -18.66
CA ARG A 206 8.06 13.77 -17.33
C ARG A 206 6.64 13.25 -17.45
N LEU A 207 6.22 12.47 -16.45
CA LEU A 207 4.84 12.22 -16.10
C LEU A 207 4.55 12.99 -14.81
N ASP A 208 3.96 14.18 -14.95
CA ASP A 208 3.59 15.00 -13.81
C ASP A 208 2.22 14.56 -13.28
N ARG A 209 2.14 14.34 -11.94
CA ARG A 209 0.93 13.86 -11.25
C ARG A 209 0.39 12.57 -11.86
N ALA A 210 1.28 11.61 -12.09
CA ALA A 210 0.92 10.27 -12.56
C ALA A 210 -0.10 9.62 -11.61
N PHE A 211 0.06 9.88 -10.30
CA PHE A 211 -0.91 9.52 -9.26
C PHE A 211 -1.18 10.72 -8.36
N SER A 212 -2.40 10.79 -7.83
CA SER A 212 -2.88 11.88 -6.99
C SER A 212 -3.66 11.32 -5.81
N TYR A 213 -3.37 11.83 -4.63
CA TYR A 213 -3.98 11.38 -3.39
C TYR A 213 -4.56 12.59 -2.64
N ASN A 214 -5.78 12.43 -2.15
CA ASN A 214 -6.41 13.33 -1.21
C ASN A 214 -6.67 12.55 0.08
N TRP A 215 -5.75 12.60 1.00
CA TRP A 215 -5.73 11.82 2.23
C TRP A 215 -5.98 12.68 3.47
N ARG A 216 -6.29 12.03 4.57
CA ARG A 216 -6.13 12.59 5.90
C ARG A 216 -4.91 11.93 6.56
N LEU A 217 -4.01 12.73 7.12
CA LEU A 217 -2.92 12.23 7.95
C LEU A 217 -3.51 11.71 9.27
N TRP A 218 -3.45 10.39 9.46
CA TRP A 218 -3.94 9.72 10.64
C TRP A 218 -2.80 9.40 11.60
N GLY A 219 -2.90 9.81 12.87
CA GLY A 219 -1.94 9.40 13.89
C GLY A 219 -2.10 7.92 14.26
N ALA A 220 -0.98 7.21 14.46
CA ALA A 220 -1.00 5.78 14.82
C ALA A 220 -1.86 5.49 16.07
N LYS A 221 -1.84 6.38 17.06
CA LYS A 221 -2.70 6.24 18.26
C LYS A 221 -4.19 6.34 17.92
N GLU A 222 -4.61 7.30 17.08
CA GLU A 222 -6.01 7.46 16.67
C GLU A 222 -6.49 6.22 15.88
N LEU A 223 -5.66 5.69 14.96
CA LEU A 223 -5.96 4.46 14.23
C LEU A 223 -6.13 3.26 15.17
N ARG A 224 -5.25 3.10 16.15
CA ARG A 224 -5.35 2.01 17.15
C ARG A 224 -6.60 2.13 18.02
N GLU A 225 -7.01 3.34 18.40
CA GLU A 225 -8.24 3.58 19.14
C GLU A 225 -9.47 3.24 18.28
N LEU A 226 -9.47 3.60 16.99
CA LEU A 226 -10.52 3.24 16.04
C LEU A 226 -10.63 1.73 15.81
N LEU A 227 -9.50 1.03 15.71
CA LEU A 227 -9.46 -0.43 15.60
C LEU A 227 -10.04 -1.10 16.85
N ALA A 228 -9.70 -0.61 18.05
CA ALA A 228 -10.28 -1.10 19.29
C ALA A 228 -11.82 -0.86 19.34
N GLU A 229 -12.29 0.31 18.90
CA GLU A 229 -13.72 0.63 18.79
C GLU A 229 -14.44 -0.22 17.73
N ALA A 230 -13.72 -0.70 16.70
CA ALA A 230 -14.23 -1.61 15.67
C ALA A 230 -14.26 -3.08 16.12
N GLY A 231 -13.76 -3.41 17.32
CA GLY A 231 -13.84 -4.74 17.91
C GLY A 231 -12.55 -5.53 17.93
N PHE A 232 -11.43 -5.01 17.43
CA PHE A 232 -10.14 -5.70 17.50
C PHE A 232 -9.68 -5.83 18.96
N ALA A 233 -9.29 -7.04 19.35
CA ALA A 233 -8.92 -7.36 20.72
C ALA A 233 -7.58 -6.76 21.15
N ARG A 234 -6.64 -6.62 20.18
CA ARG A 234 -5.30 -6.08 20.41
C ARG A 234 -4.74 -5.44 19.16
N THR A 235 -3.95 -4.40 19.32
CA THR A 235 -3.13 -3.82 18.25
C THR A 235 -1.66 -3.79 18.67
N ARG A 236 -0.75 -4.09 17.74
CA ARG A 236 0.70 -3.96 17.89
C ARG A 236 1.19 -2.94 16.88
N LEU A 237 2.24 -2.22 17.23
CA LEU A 237 2.90 -1.27 16.35
C LEU A 237 4.32 -1.77 16.06
N TYR A 238 4.64 -1.91 14.78
CA TYR A 238 5.97 -2.24 14.30
C TYR A 238 6.51 -1.03 13.56
N VAL A 239 7.62 -0.49 14.00
CA VAL A 239 8.20 0.74 13.42
C VAL A 239 9.49 0.37 12.71
N GLN A 240 9.70 0.97 11.54
CA GLN A 240 10.92 0.81 10.76
C GLN A 240 12.12 1.20 11.60
N ALA A 241 13.10 0.31 11.66
CA ALA A 241 14.34 0.55 12.34
C ALA A 241 15.28 1.41 11.49
N PHE A 242 16.19 2.09 12.17
CA PHE A 242 17.23 2.88 11.54
C PHE A 242 18.58 2.26 11.84
N ASP A 243 19.52 2.43 10.94
CA ASP A 243 20.91 2.03 11.16
C ASP A 243 21.56 2.97 12.18
N ASP A 244 22.20 2.42 13.21
CA ASP A 244 22.77 3.18 14.33
C ASP A 244 23.94 4.09 13.92
N ASP A 245 24.63 3.80 12.79
CA ASP A 245 25.81 4.52 12.34
C ASP A 245 25.47 5.60 11.29
N THR A 246 24.48 5.34 10.44
CA THR A 246 24.12 6.21 9.31
C THR A 246 22.84 6.98 9.50
N ASP A 247 22.00 6.61 10.47
CA ASP A 247 20.65 7.15 10.70
C ASP A 247 19.73 6.99 9.46
N GLU A 248 20.03 5.99 8.62
CA GLU A 248 19.22 5.64 7.45
C GLU A 248 18.21 4.52 7.80
N PRO A 249 17.00 4.54 7.22
CA PRO A 249 16.02 3.46 7.43
C PRO A 249 16.54 2.14 6.84
N ILE A 250 16.29 1.04 7.55
CA ILE A 250 16.63 -0.32 7.13
C ILE A 250 15.39 -1.19 7.00
N ASP A 251 15.51 -2.30 6.25
CA ASP A 251 14.41 -3.25 6.02
C ASP A 251 14.20 -4.17 7.24
N ARG A 252 13.93 -3.54 8.40
CA ARG A 252 13.56 -4.20 9.65
C ARG A 252 12.50 -3.38 10.36
N PHE A 253 11.48 -4.04 10.88
CA PHE A 253 10.42 -3.43 11.68
C PHE A 253 10.38 -4.08 13.05
N ASP A 254 10.57 -3.29 14.08
CA ASP A 254 10.62 -3.74 15.47
C ASP A 254 9.31 -3.39 16.20
N GLU A 255 8.74 -4.34 16.97
CA GLU A 255 7.56 -4.06 17.80
C GLU A 255 7.95 -3.08 18.91
N THR A 256 7.29 -1.92 18.95
CA THR A 256 7.59 -0.88 19.94
C THR A 256 6.35 -0.03 20.25
N GLU A 257 6.30 0.49 21.47
CA GLU A 257 5.31 1.51 21.89
C GLU A 257 5.93 2.91 22.01
N GLU A 258 7.24 3.03 21.85
CA GLU A 258 7.97 4.30 21.99
C GLU A 258 9.06 4.39 20.92
N ILE A 259 9.18 5.55 20.31
CA ILE A 259 10.24 5.91 19.37
C ILE A 259 10.80 7.28 19.72
N PRO A 260 12.06 7.59 19.33
CA PRO A 260 12.60 8.95 19.39
C PRO A 260 11.78 9.95 18.57
N ASP A 261 12.13 11.21 18.69
CA ASP A 261 11.54 12.32 17.90
C ASP A 261 12.06 12.27 16.44
N TYR A 262 11.60 11.27 15.69
CA TYR A 262 11.99 11.09 14.29
C TYR A 262 11.36 12.15 13.36
N ALA A 263 12.14 12.58 12.36
CA ALA A 263 11.66 13.45 11.30
C ALA A 263 10.53 12.79 10.51
N SER A 264 10.73 11.52 10.15
CA SER A 264 9.74 10.66 9.52
C SER A 264 9.95 9.21 9.97
N PHE A 265 8.88 8.43 9.95
CA PHE A 265 8.92 6.99 10.17
C PHE A 265 7.78 6.31 9.40
N ILE A 266 8.00 5.07 9.02
CA ILE A 266 6.96 4.15 8.55
C ILE A 266 6.69 3.13 9.65
N ALA A 267 5.44 2.77 9.82
CA ALA A 267 5.02 1.77 10.79
C ALA A 267 3.96 0.84 10.19
N TYR A 268 3.94 -0.42 10.68
CA TYR A 268 2.82 -1.33 10.45
C TYR A 268 1.99 -1.45 11.74
N ILE A 269 0.68 -1.29 11.60
CA ILE A 269 -0.31 -1.56 12.64
C ILE A 269 -0.86 -2.96 12.39
N VAL A 270 -0.63 -3.85 13.33
CA VAL A 270 -1.07 -5.26 13.31
C VAL A 270 -2.22 -5.40 14.28
N ALA A 271 -3.42 -5.68 13.77
CA ALA A 271 -4.65 -5.71 14.55
C ALA A 271 -5.21 -7.13 14.65
N GLU A 272 -5.30 -7.66 15.85
CA GLU A 272 -5.74 -9.02 16.19
C GLU A 272 -7.25 -9.05 16.44
N LYS A 273 -7.97 -9.93 15.73
CA LYS A 273 -9.39 -10.23 16.02
C LYS A 273 -9.55 -10.99 17.29
#